data_171df7c23d995d4c4ae472033781bc40
#
_entry.id   171df7c23d995d4c4ae472033781bc40
#
_cell.length_a   1.000
_cell.length_b   1.000
_cell.length_c   1.000
_cell.angle_alpha   90.00
_cell.angle_beta   90.00
_cell.angle_gamma   90.00
#
_symmetry.space_group_name_H-M   'P 1'
#
loop_
_entity.id
_entity.type
_entity.pdbx_description
1 polymer ?
#
loop_
_entity_poly.entity_id
_entity_poly.type
_entity_poly.pdbx_seq_one_letter_code
_entity_poly.pdbx_strand_id
1 'polypeptide(L)'
;GAAAGFIALADTLRPDAAEVVGQVRACGPEPVLLTGDHDSAARTIAGRLGIKEFRAECLPEDKLAWIDASQQQGSPVCMIGDGVNDAPALKKAHVGIAMGGVGSDIAVDAADIALVNDDIKALPHLLQLAKKMMRTIQWNLAFSMALNFVAILLAMTGILNPVVGALVHNAGSVFVIIHSSLLLKWRKRA
;
A
#
# COMPACT_ATOMS: atom_id res chain seq x y z
N GLY A 1 20.73 22.26 45.69
CA GLY A 1 21.32 22.46 44.36
C GLY A 1 20.39 23.31 43.53
N ALA A 2 20.92 24.29 42.79
CA ALA A 2 20.16 25.06 41.83
C ALA A 2 20.18 24.32 40.46
N ALA A 3 19.07 24.29 39.75
CA ALA A 3 19.03 23.76 38.37
C ALA A 3 19.91 24.65 37.47
N ALA A 4 20.88 24.05 36.79
CA ALA A 4 21.82 24.76 35.93
C ALA A 4 21.28 25.05 34.51
N GLY A 5 20.22 24.33 34.10
CA GLY A 5 19.59 24.44 32.80
C GLY A 5 18.78 23.21 32.46
N PHE A 6 18.18 23.21 31.26
CA PHE A 6 17.49 22.05 30.69
C PHE A 6 17.90 21.87 29.24
N ILE A 7 17.85 20.64 28.77
CA ILE A 7 18.05 20.30 27.35
C ILE A 7 16.70 19.80 26.85
N ALA A 8 16.12 20.48 25.87
CA ALA A 8 14.92 20.04 25.19
C ALA A 8 15.29 19.23 23.96
N LEU A 9 14.76 18.02 23.86
CA LEU A 9 14.87 17.17 22.67
C LEU A 9 13.51 17.12 21.99
N ALA A 10 13.50 17.31 20.68
CA ALA A 10 12.30 17.19 19.88
C ALA A 10 12.63 16.46 18.58
N ASP A 11 11.79 15.52 18.20
CA ASP A 11 11.88 14.85 16.91
C ASP A 11 11.55 15.85 15.77
N THR A 12 12.35 15.77 14.72
CA THR A 12 12.15 16.60 13.53
C THR A 12 11.42 15.78 12.46
N LEU A 13 10.23 16.25 12.07
CA LEU A 13 9.53 15.68 10.93
C LEU A 13 10.34 15.83 9.64
N ARG A 14 10.32 14.81 8.79
CA ARG A 14 10.87 14.92 7.43
C ARG A 14 10.15 16.03 6.68
N PRO A 15 10.85 16.87 5.92
CA PRO A 15 10.28 18.07 5.28
C PRO A 15 9.07 17.78 4.39
N ASP A 16 9.04 16.63 3.78
CA ASP A 16 8.03 16.14 2.82
C ASP A 16 6.95 15.25 3.43
N ALA A 17 7.03 14.95 4.73
CA ALA A 17 6.10 14.02 5.38
C ALA A 17 4.62 14.45 5.26
N ALA A 18 4.34 15.73 5.46
CA ALA A 18 2.97 16.25 5.34
C ALA A 18 2.41 16.16 3.91
N GLU A 19 3.25 16.43 2.91
CA GLU A 19 2.88 16.29 1.50
C GLU A 19 2.58 14.83 1.16
N VAL A 20 3.45 13.91 1.58
CA VAL A 20 3.28 12.46 1.34
C VAL A 20 2.00 11.95 2.00
N VAL A 21 1.72 12.32 3.25
CA VAL A 21 0.47 11.96 3.95
C VAL A 21 -0.75 12.48 3.19
N GLY A 22 -0.70 13.72 2.68
CA GLY A 22 -1.75 14.27 1.83
C GLY A 22 -1.96 13.50 0.54
N GLN A 23 -0.86 13.09 -0.12
CA GLN A 23 -0.91 12.28 -1.35
C GLN A 23 -1.44 10.86 -1.08
N VAL A 24 -1.08 10.24 0.04
CA VAL A 24 -1.63 8.93 0.47
C VAL A 24 -3.14 9.03 0.67
N ARG A 25 -3.60 10.07 1.38
CA ARG A 25 -5.03 10.33 1.58
C ARG A 25 -5.77 10.53 0.26
N ALA A 26 -5.19 11.26 -0.68
CA ALA A 26 -5.76 11.44 -2.02
C ALA A 26 -5.85 10.11 -2.81
N CYS A 27 -5.03 9.13 -2.45
CA CYS A 27 -5.14 7.77 -2.96
C CYS A 27 -6.26 6.94 -2.30
N GLY A 28 -6.95 7.45 -1.28
CA GLY A 28 -8.12 6.83 -0.67
C GLY A 28 -7.95 6.29 0.75
N PRO A 29 -6.80 5.77 1.19
CA PRO A 29 -6.60 5.41 2.59
C PRO A 29 -6.65 6.63 3.50
N GLU A 30 -7.26 6.49 4.69
CA GLU A 30 -7.17 7.51 5.74
C GLU A 30 -5.97 7.19 6.63
N PRO A 31 -4.98 8.08 6.74
CA PRO A 31 -3.82 7.88 7.59
C PRO A 31 -4.18 7.98 9.07
N VAL A 32 -3.64 7.04 9.86
CA VAL A 32 -3.75 7.00 11.32
C VAL A 32 -2.34 6.94 11.92
N LEU A 33 -2.08 7.70 12.97
CA LEU A 33 -0.81 7.68 13.69
C LEU A 33 -0.92 6.82 14.94
N LEU A 34 -0.13 5.74 15.00
CA LEU A 34 0.03 4.89 16.19
C LEU A 34 1.45 5.07 16.73
N THR A 35 1.60 5.68 17.90
CA THR A 35 2.90 5.98 18.49
C THR A 35 2.97 5.64 19.97
N GLY A 36 4.17 5.28 20.44
CA GLY A 36 4.45 5.14 21.86
C GLY A 36 4.72 6.46 22.58
N ASP A 37 4.77 7.57 21.86
CA ASP A 37 5.01 8.90 22.43
C ASP A 37 3.83 9.40 23.26
N HIS A 38 4.11 10.39 24.13
CA HIS A 38 3.08 11.06 24.93
C HIS A 38 2.05 11.81 24.06
N ASP A 39 0.81 11.92 24.55
CA ASP A 39 -0.32 12.53 23.84
C ASP A 39 0.01 13.91 23.28
N SER A 40 0.73 14.76 24.03
CA SER A 40 1.09 16.11 23.58
C SER A 40 1.99 16.12 22.35
N ALA A 41 2.96 15.19 22.27
CA ALA A 41 3.86 15.03 21.13
C ALA A 41 3.09 14.44 19.94
N ALA A 42 2.34 13.36 20.16
CA ALA A 42 1.52 12.73 19.14
C ALA A 42 0.51 13.69 18.50
N ARG A 43 -0.17 14.48 19.31
CA ARG A 43 -1.12 15.52 18.86
C ARG A 43 -0.45 16.58 17.99
N THR A 44 0.73 17.03 18.40
CA THR A 44 1.51 18.03 17.66
C THR A 44 1.93 17.49 16.29
N ILE A 45 2.43 16.24 16.25
CA ILE A 45 2.85 15.57 15.02
C ILE A 45 1.65 15.32 14.11
N ALA A 46 0.56 14.75 14.65
CA ALA A 46 -0.67 14.53 13.89
C ALA A 46 -1.22 15.81 13.28
N GLY A 47 -1.22 16.92 14.06
CA GLY A 47 -1.63 18.24 13.56
C GLY A 47 -0.77 18.76 12.43
N ARG A 48 0.57 18.62 12.51
CA ARG A 48 1.50 19.04 11.45
C ARG A 48 1.37 18.20 10.19
N LEU A 49 1.05 16.91 10.33
CA LEU A 49 0.85 15.98 9.21
C LEU A 49 -0.58 16.03 8.66
N GLY A 50 -1.50 16.74 9.32
CA GLY A 50 -2.91 16.77 8.97
C GLY A 50 -3.64 15.44 9.22
N ILE A 51 -3.10 14.58 10.09
CA ILE A 51 -3.71 13.29 10.47
C ILE A 51 -4.82 13.56 11.50
N LYS A 52 -6.03 13.03 11.23
CA LYS A 52 -7.21 13.26 12.07
C LYS A 52 -7.29 12.31 13.25
N GLU A 53 -6.88 11.06 13.04
CA GLU A 53 -6.92 10.02 14.06
C GLU A 53 -5.50 9.66 14.50
N PHE A 54 -5.25 9.71 15.80
CA PHE A 54 -3.99 9.26 16.36
C PHE A 54 -4.23 8.53 17.69
N ARG A 55 -3.31 7.64 18.03
CA ARG A 55 -3.24 6.94 19.30
C ARG A 55 -1.83 7.15 19.85
N ALA A 56 -1.75 7.74 21.04
CA ALA A 56 -0.52 7.98 21.77
C ALA A 56 -0.29 6.89 22.82
N GLU A 57 0.90 6.83 23.39
CA GLU A 57 1.29 5.92 24.48
C GLU A 57 0.98 4.44 24.17
N CYS A 58 0.99 4.07 22.86
CA CYS A 58 0.69 2.72 22.43
C CYS A 58 1.84 1.77 22.74
N LEU A 59 1.56 0.74 23.50
CA LEU A 59 2.40 -0.45 23.59
C LEU A 59 2.29 -1.27 22.29
N PRO A 60 3.24 -2.18 22.01
CA PRO A 60 3.14 -3.06 20.85
C PRO A 60 1.82 -3.82 20.76
N GLU A 61 1.28 -4.27 21.92
CA GLU A 61 0.01 -4.97 22.03
C GLU A 61 -1.19 -4.09 21.65
N ASP A 62 -1.15 -2.80 22.00
CA ASP A 62 -2.20 -1.84 21.66
C ASP A 62 -2.28 -1.62 20.15
N LYS A 63 -1.12 -1.58 19.47
CA LYS A 63 -1.06 -1.51 18.01
C LYS A 63 -1.72 -2.73 17.37
N LEU A 64 -1.42 -3.93 17.88
CA LEU A 64 -2.03 -5.17 17.41
C LEU A 64 -3.54 -5.18 17.62
N ALA A 65 -4.00 -4.80 18.81
CA ALA A 65 -5.42 -4.74 19.14
C ALA A 65 -6.18 -3.74 18.25
N TRP A 66 -5.57 -2.59 17.95
CA TRP A 66 -6.16 -1.60 17.05
C TRP A 66 -6.29 -2.14 15.62
N ILE A 67 -5.24 -2.80 15.11
CA ILE A 67 -5.25 -3.42 13.78
C ILE A 67 -6.36 -4.49 13.71
N ASP A 68 -6.45 -5.38 14.71
CA ASP A 68 -7.49 -6.40 14.76
C ASP A 68 -8.90 -5.81 14.77
N ALA A 69 -9.14 -4.83 15.63
CA ALA A 69 -10.44 -4.18 15.74
C ALA A 69 -10.85 -3.52 14.41
N SER A 70 -9.92 -2.84 13.75
CA SER A 70 -10.16 -2.22 12.44
C SER A 70 -10.51 -3.26 11.37
N GLN A 71 -9.75 -4.35 11.31
CA GLN A 71 -9.95 -5.42 10.33
C GLN A 71 -11.27 -6.19 10.57
N GLN A 72 -11.66 -6.41 11.82
CA GLN A 72 -12.94 -7.02 12.17
C GLN A 72 -14.14 -6.15 11.76
N GLN A 73 -13.95 -4.84 11.70
CA GLN A 73 -14.95 -3.89 11.20
C GLN A 73 -14.97 -3.79 9.67
N GLY A 74 -14.21 -4.64 8.97
CA GLY A 74 -14.15 -4.66 7.51
C GLY A 74 -13.26 -3.55 6.90
N SER A 75 -12.44 -2.87 7.71
CA SER A 75 -11.49 -1.85 7.27
C SER A 75 -10.09 -2.47 7.16
N PRO A 76 -9.60 -2.82 5.96
CA PRO A 76 -8.27 -3.40 5.79
C PRO A 76 -7.20 -2.38 6.18
N VAL A 77 -6.18 -2.84 6.92
CA VAL A 77 -5.09 -2.01 7.43
C VAL A 77 -3.82 -2.23 6.62
N CYS A 78 -3.20 -1.13 6.21
CA CYS A 78 -1.82 -1.10 5.74
C CYS A 78 -0.95 -0.50 6.85
N MET A 79 -0.10 -1.31 7.46
CA MET A 79 0.83 -0.86 8.51
C MET A 79 2.16 -0.48 7.89
N ILE A 80 2.69 0.67 8.33
CA ILE A 80 4.02 1.16 7.93
C ILE A 80 4.84 1.31 9.20
N GLY A 81 5.99 0.69 9.26
CA GLY A 81 6.89 0.74 10.40
C GLY A 81 8.34 0.55 10.01
N ASP A 82 9.27 0.99 10.87
CA ASP A 82 10.71 0.97 10.61
C ASP A 82 11.50 0.14 11.62
N GLY A 83 10.87 -0.31 12.68
CA GLY A 83 11.50 -0.92 13.83
C GLY A 83 11.19 -2.39 14.06
N VAL A 84 12.07 -3.03 14.81
CA VAL A 84 11.89 -4.40 15.32
C VAL A 84 10.60 -4.51 16.15
N ASN A 85 10.25 -3.45 16.87
CA ASN A 85 9.05 -3.38 17.71
C ASN A 85 7.74 -3.38 16.88
N ASP A 86 7.81 -2.98 15.62
CA ASP A 86 6.66 -2.93 14.71
C ASP A 86 6.48 -4.25 13.93
N ALA A 87 7.45 -5.16 13.97
CA ALA A 87 7.40 -6.42 13.23
C ALA A 87 6.12 -7.25 13.49
N PRO A 88 5.62 -7.40 14.73
CA PRO A 88 4.35 -8.08 14.96
C PRO A 88 3.15 -7.36 14.33
N ALA A 89 3.15 -6.01 14.35
CA ALA A 89 2.09 -5.19 13.76
C ALA A 89 2.13 -5.22 12.22
N LEU A 90 3.33 -5.19 11.62
CA LEU A 90 3.52 -5.36 10.17
C LEU A 90 2.96 -6.69 9.69
N LYS A 91 3.28 -7.78 10.40
CA LYS A 91 2.79 -9.13 10.06
C LYS A 91 1.30 -9.32 10.29
N LYS A 92 0.72 -8.56 11.22
CA LYS A 92 -0.71 -8.64 11.57
C LYS A 92 -1.61 -7.88 10.59
N ALA A 93 -1.11 -6.81 10.00
CA ALA A 93 -1.84 -5.99 9.04
C ALA A 93 -2.19 -6.78 7.76
N HIS A 94 -3.16 -6.29 6.98
CA HIS A 94 -3.44 -6.83 5.65
C HIS A 94 -2.27 -6.63 4.69
N VAL A 95 -1.55 -5.53 4.86
CA VAL A 95 -0.30 -5.23 4.14
C VAL A 95 0.65 -4.58 5.13
N GLY A 96 1.81 -5.19 5.34
CA GLY A 96 2.92 -4.64 6.09
C GLY A 96 3.95 -4.01 5.16
N ILE A 97 4.32 -2.76 5.41
CA ILE A 97 5.37 -2.05 4.68
C ILE A 97 6.48 -1.69 5.65
N ALA A 98 7.65 -2.31 5.49
CA ALA A 98 8.83 -1.95 6.26
C ALA A 98 9.54 -0.76 5.61
N MET A 99 9.86 0.23 6.45
CA MET A 99 10.79 1.29 6.14
C MET A 99 12.17 0.77 6.54
N GLY A 100 13.02 0.45 5.59
CA GLY A 100 14.26 -0.24 5.91
C GLY A 100 15.46 0.35 5.18
N GLY A 101 16.21 1.20 5.89
CA GLY A 101 17.65 1.29 5.69
C GLY A 101 18.35 0.06 6.30
N VAL A 102 19.63 -0.11 6.01
CA VAL A 102 20.48 -1.19 6.50
C VAL A 102 20.36 -1.36 8.02
N GLY A 103 19.78 -2.45 8.49
CA GLY A 103 19.75 -2.81 9.92
C GLY A 103 18.43 -3.33 10.50
N SER A 104 17.35 -3.39 9.73
CA SER A 104 16.05 -3.86 10.20
C SER A 104 15.61 -5.15 9.49
N ASP A 105 16.49 -6.15 9.46
CA ASP A 105 16.19 -7.45 8.83
C ASP A 105 14.89 -8.06 9.38
N ILE A 106 14.63 -7.91 10.70
CA ILE A 106 13.42 -8.43 11.34
C ILE A 106 12.15 -7.74 10.85
N ALA A 107 12.17 -6.41 10.64
CA ALA A 107 11.01 -5.69 10.11
C ALA A 107 10.78 -6.03 8.64
N VAL A 108 11.86 -6.19 7.87
CA VAL A 108 11.79 -6.60 6.46
C VAL A 108 11.24 -8.01 6.35
N ASP A 109 11.66 -8.95 7.20
CA ASP A 109 11.17 -10.34 7.21
C ASP A 109 9.68 -10.44 7.64
N ALA A 110 9.20 -9.47 8.41
CA ALA A 110 7.81 -9.42 8.86
C ALA A 110 6.87 -8.71 7.88
N ALA A 111 7.41 -7.93 6.94
CA ALA A 111 6.65 -7.10 6.02
C ALA A 111 6.40 -7.78 4.67
N ASP A 112 5.31 -7.40 4.00
CA ASP A 112 5.03 -7.82 2.62
C ASP A 112 5.83 -7.00 1.60
N ILE A 113 6.18 -5.76 1.96
CA ILE A 113 6.88 -4.80 1.11
C ILE A 113 7.98 -4.12 1.92
N ALA A 114 9.19 -4.02 1.36
CA ALA A 114 10.29 -3.27 1.95
C ALA A 114 10.66 -2.07 1.08
N LEU A 115 10.73 -0.88 1.69
CA LEU A 115 11.21 0.34 1.05
C LEU A 115 12.70 0.50 1.32
N VAL A 116 13.53 -0.04 0.43
CA VAL A 116 14.98 -0.18 0.62
C VAL A 116 15.70 1.15 0.85
N ASN A 117 15.24 2.24 0.23
CA ASN A 117 15.88 3.55 0.33
C ASN A 117 15.30 4.44 1.45
N ASP A 118 14.45 3.88 2.31
CA ASP A 118 13.79 4.62 3.38
C ASP A 118 13.05 5.91 2.88
N ASP A 119 12.60 5.86 1.64
CA ASP A 119 11.94 6.99 0.96
C ASP A 119 10.41 6.84 1.03
N ILE A 120 9.81 7.61 1.95
CA ILE A 120 8.35 7.67 2.10
C ILE A 120 7.63 8.17 0.85
N LYS A 121 8.31 8.91 -0.05
CA LYS A 121 7.73 9.38 -1.33
C LYS A 121 7.35 8.25 -2.28
N ALA A 122 7.90 7.05 -2.06
CA ALA A 122 7.53 5.88 -2.82
C ALA A 122 6.10 5.40 -2.52
N LEU A 123 5.54 5.69 -1.33
CA LEU A 123 4.22 5.21 -0.90
C LEU A 123 3.06 5.65 -1.81
N PRO A 124 2.89 6.94 -2.15
CA PRO A 124 1.82 7.35 -3.06
C PRO A 124 1.95 6.70 -4.43
N HIS A 125 3.18 6.52 -4.93
CA HIS A 125 3.44 5.84 -6.19
C HIS A 125 3.04 4.36 -6.13
N LEU A 126 3.42 3.66 -5.06
CA LEU A 126 3.05 2.27 -4.81
C LEU A 126 1.53 2.07 -4.81
N LEU A 127 0.79 2.93 -4.08
CA LEU A 127 -0.67 2.88 -4.02
C LEU A 127 -1.31 3.13 -5.39
N GLN A 128 -0.81 4.10 -6.15
CA GLN A 128 -1.31 4.38 -7.50
C GLN A 128 -1.02 3.23 -8.46
N LEU A 129 0.18 2.63 -8.37
CA LEU A 129 0.57 1.46 -9.16
C LEU A 129 -0.33 0.26 -8.86
N ALA A 130 -0.57 -0.03 -7.58
CA ALA A 130 -1.47 -1.10 -7.17
C ALA A 130 -2.89 -0.92 -7.73
N LYS A 131 -3.45 0.29 -7.64
CA LYS A 131 -4.76 0.60 -8.23
C LYS A 131 -4.79 0.42 -9.74
N LYS A 132 -3.75 0.87 -10.43
CA LYS A 132 -3.65 0.71 -11.88
C LYS A 132 -3.53 -0.75 -12.26
N MET A 133 -2.73 -1.52 -11.54
CA MET A 133 -2.59 -2.96 -11.73
C MET A 133 -3.94 -3.68 -11.58
N MET A 134 -4.69 -3.38 -10.52
CA MET A 134 -6.02 -3.96 -10.31
C MET A 134 -6.99 -3.64 -11.45
N ARG A 135 -6.99 -2.40 -11.94
CA ARG A 135 -7.80 -2.04 -13.11
C ARG A 135 -7.38 -2.81 -14.36
N THR A 136 -6.09 -2.97 -14.59
CA THR A 136 -5.58 -3.74 -15.74
C THR A 136 -6.00 -5.20 -15.64
N ILE A 137 -5.91 -5.81 -14.44
CA ILE A 137 -6.37 -7.19 -14.20
C ILE A 137 -7.87 -7.32 -14.51
N GLN A 138 -8.70 -6.42 -13.98
CA GLN A 138 -10.14 -6.43 -14.20
C GLN A 138 -10.50 -6.29 -15.69
N TRP A 139 -9.85 -5.37 -16.39
CA TRP A 139 -10.04 -5.19 -17.83
C TRP A 139 -9.63 -6.42 -18.65
N ASN A 140 -8.46 -7.01 -18.34
CA ASN A 140 -7.98 -8.20 -19.00
C ASN A 140 -8.92 -9.38 -18.78
N LEU A 141 -9.41 -9.55 -17.56
CA LEU A 141 -10.37 -10.60 -17.22
C LEU A 141 -11.70 -10.41 -17.97
N ALA A 142 -12.26 -9.20 -17.91
CA ALA A 142 -13.51 -8.89 -18.61
C ALA A 142 -13.38 -9.09 -20.12
N PHE A 143 -12.26 -8.63 -20.72
CA PHE A 143 -11.96 -8.82 -22.13
C PHE A 143 -11.87 -10.30 -22.50
N SER A 144 -11.11 -11.10 -21.73
CA SER A 144 -10.94 -12.53 -21.99
C SER A 144 -12.26 -13.30 -21.85
N MET A 145 -13.08 -12.97 -20.85
CA MET A 145 -14.40 -13.57 -20.68
C MET A 145 -15.33 -13.22 -21.84
N ALA A 146 -15.37 -11.95 -22.25
CA ALA A 146 -16.20 -11.50 -23.37
C ALA A 146 -15.76 -12.18 -24.68
N LEU A 147 -14.45 -12.24 -24.95
CA LEU A 147 -13.90 -12.90 -26.14
C LEU A 147 -14.32 -14.38 -26.19
N ASN A 148 -14.15 -15.11 -25.09
CA ASN A 148 -14.52 -16.51 -24.99
C ASN A 148 -16.02 -16.71 -25.16
N PHE A 149 -16.85 -15.87 -24.52
CA PHE A 149 -18.30 -15.93 -24.64
C PHE A 149 -18.76 -15.75 -26.09
N VAL A 150 -18.24 -14.75 -26.80
CA VAL A 150 -18.53 -14.48 -28.21
C VAL A 150 -18.06 -15.67 -29.07
N ALA A 151 -16.87 -16.20 -28.81
CA ALA A 151 -16.34 -17.36 -29.56
C ALA A 151 -17.23 -18.59 -29.41
N ILE A 152 -17.74 -18.86 -28.19
CA ILE A 152 -18.68 -19.98 -27.94
C ILE A 152 -19.97 -19.77 -28.72
N LEU A 153 -20.57 -18.57 -28.68
CA LEU A 153 -21.80 -18.29 -29.41
C LEU A 153 -21.61 -18.49 -30.92
N LEU A 154 -20.51 -18.00 -31.47
CA LEU A 154 -20.20 -18.18 -32.90
C LEU A 154 -19.93 -19.65 -33.26
N ALA A 155 -19.31 -20.41 -32.38
CA ALA A 155 -19.12 -21.84 -32.57
C ALA A 155 -20.45 -22.62 -32.55
N MET A 156 -21.38 -22.26 -31.67
CA MET A 156 -22.73 -22.88 -31.62
C MET A 156 -23.56 -22.63 -32.88
N THR A 157 -23.37 -21.50 -33.51
CA THR A 157 -24.04 -21.19 -34.83
C THR A 157 -23.35 -21.82 -36.01
N GLY A 158 -22.23 -22.51 -35.85
CA GLY A 158 -21.46 -23.12 -36.92
C GLY A 158 -20.65 -22.11 -37.76
N ILE A 159 -20.68 -20.81 -37.39
CA ILE A 159 -19.95 -19.76 -38.10
C ILE A 159 -18.45 -19.84 -37.82
N LEU A 160 -18.05 -20.24 -36.60
CA LEU A 160 -16.66 -20.29 -36.20
C LEU A 160 -16.06 -21.68 -36.41
N ASN A 161 -15.10 -21.77 -37.35
CA ASN A 161 -14.29 -22.96 -37.52
C ASN A 161 -13.33 -23.15 -36.34
N PRO A 162 -13.06 -24.37 -35.84
CA PRO A 162 -12.17 -24.64 -34.71
C PRO A 162 -10.75 -24.03 -34.86
N VAL A 163 -10.21 -24.01 -36.07
CA VAL A 163 -8.89 -23.41 -36.37
C VAL A 163 -8.91 -21.90 -36.14
N VAL A 164 -9.97 -21.24 -36.68
CA VAL A 164 -10.14 -19.78 -36.49
C VAL A 164 -10.39 -19.46 -35.04
N GLY A 165 -11.17 -20.28 -34.31
CA GLY A 165 -11.38 -20.14 -32.88
C GLY A 165 -10.08 -20.18 -32.05
N ALA A 166 -9.20 -21.14 -32.38
CA ALA A 166 -7.88 -21.23 -31.75
C ALA A 166 -6.99 -20.01 -32.02
N LEU A 167 -7.01 -19.50 -33.28
CA LEU A 167 -6.26 -18.29 -33.64
C LEU A 167 -6.77 -17.05 -32.88
N VAL A 168 -8.08 -16.88 -32.77
CA VAL A 168 -8.70 -15.76 -32.04
C VAL A 168 -8.33 -15.83 -30.56
N HIS A 169 -8.39 -17.02 -29.95
CA HIS A 169 -7.99 -17.22 -28.55
C HIS A 169 -6.51 -16.86 -28.32
N ASN A 170 -5.62 -17.33 -29.19
CA ASN A 170 -4.19 -17.02 -29.09
C ASN A 170 -3.91 -15.52 -29.29
N ALA A 171 -4.57 -14.87 -30.23
CA ALA A 171 -4.47 -13.44 -30.46
C ALA A 171 -4.96 -12.64 -29.23
N GLY A 172 -6.06 -13.08 -28.60
CA GLY A 172 -6.56 -12.52 -27.35
C GLY A 172 -5.54 -12.64 -26.21
N SER A 173 -4.90 -13.78 -26.07
CA SER A 173 -3.84 -14.01 -25.07
C SER A 173 -2.64 -13.08 -25.28
N VAL A 174 -2.18 -12.94 -26.51
CA VAL A 174 -1.09 -12.01 -26.88
C VAL A 174 -1.48 -10.57 -26.53
N PHE A 175 -2.72 -10.17 -26.86
CA PHE A 175 -3.22 -8.83 -26.52
C PHE A 175 -3.18 -8.58 -25.00
N VAL A 176 -3.63 -9.52 -24.17
CA VAL A 176 -3.60 -9.42 -22.70
C VAL A 176 -2.17 -9.28 -22.19
N ILE A 177 -1.21 -10.03 -22.74
CA ILE A 177 0.20 -9.93 -22.38
C ILE A 177 0.75 -8.54 -22.72
N ILE A 178 0.50 -8.04 -23.92
CA ILE A 178 0.94 -6.70 -24.34
C ILE A 178 0.31 -5.64 -23.46
N HIS A 179 -0.99 -5.70 -23.21
CA HIS A 179 -1.70 -4.74 -22.35
C HIS A 179 -1.13 -4.73 -20.92
N SER A 180 -0.84 -5.90 -20.36
CA SER A 180 -0.22 -6.02 -19.03
C SER A 180 1.20 -5.47 -19.02
N SER A 181 1.99 -5.69 -20.08
CA SER A 181 3.37 -5.19 -20.17
C SER A 181 3.47 -3.66 -20.22
N LEU A 182 2.40 -2.97 -20.61
CA LEU A 182 2.38 -1.50 -20.57
C LEU A 182 2.49 -0.94 -19.14
N LEU A 183 2.18 -1.74 -18.11
CA LEU A 183 2.41 -1.36 -16.72
C LEU A 183 3.90 -1.14 -16.41
N LEU A 184 4.81 -1.86 -17.06
CA LEU A 184 6.26 -1.72 -16.88
C LEU A 184 6.77 -0.33 -17.31
N LYS A 185 6.09 0.30 -18.26
CA LYS A 185 6.43 1.65 -18.75
C LYS A 185 5.79 2.75 -17.91
N TRP A 186 4.94 2.37 -16.94
CA TRP A 186 4.27 3.37 -16.14
C TRP A 186 5.23 3.91 -15.07
N ARG A 187 5.65 5.14 -15.26
CA ARG A 187 6.43 5.90 -14.28
C ARG A 187 5.56 7.04 -13.74
N LYS A 188 5.77 7.38 -12.46
CA LYS A 188 5.20 8.60 -11.90
C LYS A 188 5.61 9.77 -12.81
N ARG A 189 4.63 10.50 -13.35
CA ARG A 189 4.92 11.83 -13.90
C ARG A 189 5.25 12.69 -12.70
N ALA A 190 6.50 13.21 -12.67
CA ALA A 190 6.95 14.17 -11.68
C ALA A 190 6.07 15.41 -11.71
#